data_e8802b05da83651aef481b89fed9985d
#
_entry.id   e8802b05da83651aef481b89fed9985d
#
_cell.length_a   1.000
_cell.length_b   1.000
_cell.length_c   1.000
_cell.angle_alpha   90.00
_cell.angle_beta   90.00
_cell.angle_gamma   90.00
#
_symmetry.space_group_name_H-M   'P 1'
#
loop_
_entity.id
_entity.type
_entity.pdbx_description
1 polymer ?
#
loop_
_entity_poly.entity_id
_entity_poly.type
_entity_poly.pdbx_seq_one_letter_code
_entity_poly.pdbx_strand_id
1 'polypeptide(L)'
;QAIILMLFQEAPESEQNFSMVMRVLEYAEVKEDDEDHVSPLDLLFSAIEREKPDSVAVRQYKVFKMAGGKTSKSILVSTAVRLAPFNLPQIRAITDHDDMDLYTLGEKKCALYAVIPDNDNTYNFLVSLLYSQVFQTLYYCADQLHHGALPCHVHFILDEAPSVNLPGLPRELATMRSRNISSSTIIQNMAQIKELYKDSWET
;
A
#
# COMPACT_ATOMS: atom_id res chain seq x y z
N GLN A 1 -3.76 -4.58 -9.38
CA GLN A 1 -5.10 -4.24 -8.86
C GLN A 1 -6.05 -5.46 -8.90
N ALA A 2 -6.28 -6.08 -10.06
CA ALA A 2 -7.22 -7.19 -10.22
C ALA A 2 -6.99 -8.33 -9.21
N ILE A 3 -5.74 -8.79 -9.06
CA ILE A 3 -5.36 -9.86 -8.11
C ILE A 3 -5.62 -9.43 -6.66
N ILE A 4 -5.27 -8.20 -6.28
CA ILE A 4 -5.51 -7.70 -4.92
C ILE A 4 -7.01 -7.67 -4.61
N LEU A 5 -7.82 -7.15 -5.53
CA LEU A 5 -9.27 -7.12 -5.38
C LEU A 5 -9.88 -8.53 -5.31
N MET A 6 -9.37 -9.45 -6.13
CA MET A 6 -9.80 -10.84 -6.13
C MET A 6 -9.49 -11.50 -4.78
N LEU A 7 -8.27 -11.37 -4.27
CA LEU A 7 -7.91 -11.92 -2.97
C LEU A 7 -8.76 -11.31 -1.84
N PHE A 8 -8.98 -9.99 -1.86
CA PHE A 8 -9.81 -9.33 -0.87
C PHE A 8 -11.28 -9.79 -0.88
N GLN A 9 -11.83 -10.12 -2.05
CA GLN A 9 -13.24 -10.50 -2.22
C GLN A 9 -13.50 -12.00 -2.06
N GLU A 10 -12.53 -12.84 -2.44
CA GLU A 10 -12.76 -14.29 -2.60
C GLU A 10 -11.88 -15.15 -1.70
N ALA A 11 -10.75 -14.64 -1.21
CA ALA A 11 -9.83 -15.42 -0.40
C ALA A 11 -10.11 -15.26 1.11
N PRO A 12 -9.81 -16.28 1.93
CA PRO A 12 -9.86 -16.15 3.38
C PRO A 12 -8.85 -15.09 3.85
N GLU A 13 -9.10 -14.47 5.00
CA GLU A 13 -8.30 -13.37 5.55
C GLU A 13 -6.81 -13.73 5.67
N SER A 14 -6.49 -14.98 6.03
CA SER A 14 -5.10 -15.49 6.10
C SER A 14 -4.36 -15.48 4.76
N GLU A 15 -5.06 -15.37 3.64
CA GLU A 15 -4.49 -15.31 2.30
C GLU A 15 -4.55 -13.89 1.68
N GLN A 16 -5.12 -12.91 2.39
CA GLN A 16 -5.22 -11.53 1.94
C GLN A 16 -3.92 -10.74 2.22
N ASN A 17 -2.80 -11.22 1.70
CA ASN A 17 -1.47 -10.65 1.89
C ASN A 17 -0.66 -10.57 0.59
N PHE A 18 0.45 -9.82 0.60
CA PHE A 18 1.28 -9.63 -0.58
C PHE A 18 2.00 -10.91 -1.03
N SER A 19 2.27 -11.83 -0.13
CA SER A 19 2.86 -13.13 -0.49
C SER A 19 1.91 -13.93 -1.39
N MET A 20 0.61 -13.89 -1.10
CA MET A 20 -0.38 -14.54 -1.95
C MET A 20 -0.56 -13.81 -3.28
N VAL A 21 -0.49 -12.46 -3.28
CA VAL A 21 -0.47 -11.69 -4.55
C VAL A 21 0.66 -12.17 -5.46
N MET A 22 1.87 -12.37 -4.91
CA MET A 22 3.02 -12.85 -5.68
C MET A 22 2.81 -14.28 -6.19
N ARG A 23 2.28 -15.18 -5.37
CA ARG A 23 1.96 -16.55 -5.80
C ARG A 23 0.93 -16.58 -6.93
N VAL A 24 -0.11 -15.78 -6.84
CA VAL A 24 -1.14 -15.68 -7.89
C VAL A 24 -0.57 -15.05 -9.16
N LEU A 25 0.36 -14.09 -9.03
CA LEU A 25 1.02 -13.47 -10.17
C LEU A 25 1.86 -14.48 -11.00
N GLU A 26 2.42 -15.52 -10.35
CA GLU A 26 3.15 -16.60 -11.03
C GLU A 26 2.26 -17.40 -12.00
N TYR A 27 0.95 -17.43 -11.78
CA TYR A 27 -0.01 -18.07 -12.69
C TYR A 27 -0.40 -17.20 -13.90
N ALA A 28 0.10 -15.96 -13.96
CA ALA A 28 -0.14 -15.04 -15.07
C ALA A 28 0.87 -15.28 -16.21
N GLU A 29 0.69 -16.35 -16.96
CA GLU A 29 1.50 -16.64 -18.12
C GLU A 29 1.00 -15.85 -19.35
N VAL A 30 1.92 -15.17 -20.05
CA VAL A 30 1.63 -14.51 -21.33
C VAL A 30 2.61 -15.00 -22.37
N LYS A 31 2.10 -15.58 -23.45
CA LYS A 31 2.88 -15.96 -24.63
C LYS A 31 2.76 -14.85 -25.68
N GLU A 32 3.89 -14.40 -26.21
CA GLU A 32 3.92 -13.29 -27.17
C GLU A 32 3.38 -13.71 -28.56
N ASP A 33 3.57 -14.99 -28.92
CA ASP A 33 3.27 -15.53 -30.23
C ASP A 33 1.96 -16.32 -30.27
N ASP A 34 1.19 -16.36 -29.17
CA ASP A 34 -0.05 -17.11 -29.05
C ASP A 34 -1.10 -16.26 -28.30
N GLU A 35 -1.89 -15.51 -29.09
CA GLU A 35 -2.94 -14.63 -28.55
C GLU A 35 -4.10 -15.40 -27.90
N ASP A 36 -4.30 -16.67 -28.29
CA ASP A 36 -5.35 -17.55 -27.76
C ASP A 36 -4.89 -18.31 -26.50
N HIS A 37 -3.66 -18.08 -26.04
CA HIS A 37 -3.15 -18.74 -24.84
C HIS A 37 -3.97 -18.40 -23.59
N VAL A 38 -4.49 -19.43 -22.95
CA VAL A 38 -5.26 -19.32 -21.71
C VAL A 38 -4.38 -19.72 -20.54
N SER A 39 -4.02 -18.77 -19.70
CA SER A 39 -3.25 -19.01 -18.49
C SER A 39 -4.12 -19.56 -17.35
N PRO A 40 -3.54 -20.21 -16.32
CA PRO A 40 -4.28 -20.60 -15.13
C PRO A 40 -5.00 -19.43 -14.45
N LEU A 41 -4.43 -18.22 -14.53
CA LEU A 41 -5.05 -17.00 -14.01
C LEU A 41 -6.30 -16.61 -14.83
N ASP A 42 -6.29 -16.80 -16.15
CA ASP A 42 -7.48 -16.60 -17.00
C ASP A 42 -8.62 -17.51 -16.60
N LEU A 43 -8.32 -18.78 -16.31
CA LEU A 43 -9.32 -19.76 -15.85
C LEU A 43 -9.92 -19.36 -14.51
N LEU A 44 -9.08 -18.88 -13.57
CA LEU A 44 -9.54 -18.41 -12.26
C LEU A 44 -10.51 -17.23 -12.41
N PHE A 45 -10.13 -16.18 -13.15
CA PHE A 45 -11.00 -15.03 -13.36
C PHE A 45 -12.27 -15.36 -14.15
N SER A 46 -12.20 -16.32 -15.09
CA SER A 46 -13.38 -16.80 -15.80
C SER A 46 -14.35 -17.57 -14.90
N ALA A 47 -13.85 -18.32 -13.91
CA ALA A 47 -14.68 -18.98 -12.91
C ALA A 47 -15.40 -17.95 -12.02
N ILE A 48 -14.68 -16.93 -11.54
CA ILE A 48 -15.27 -15.85 -10.75
C ILE A 48 -16.32 -15.09 -11.56
N GLU A 49 -16.08 -14.81 -12.84
CA GLU A 49 -17.02 -14.12 -13.71
C GLU A 49 -18.35 -14.87 -13.87
N ARG A 50 -18.30 -16.21 -13.93
CA ARG A 50 -19.52 -17.03 -14.03
C ARG A 50 -20.40 -16.92 -12.80
N GLU A 51 -19.79 -16.85 -11.60
CA GLU A 51 -20.49 -16.75 -10.33
C GLU A 51 -20.88 -15.30 -10.00
N LYS A 52 -20.00 -14.35 -10.30
CA LYS A 52 -20.11 -12.92 -9.98
C LYS A 52 -19.80 -12.04 -11.19
N PRO A 53 -20.73 -11.92 -12.17
CA PRO A 53 -20.49 -11.15 -13.42
C PRO A 53 -20.12 -9.70 -13.19
N ASP A 54 -20.58 -9.10 -12.08
CA ASP A 54 -20.36 -7.70 -11.72
C ASP A 54 -19.10 -7.46 -10.85
N SER A 55 -18.27 -8.48 -10.63
CA SER A 55 -17.05 -8.36 -9.84
C SER A 55 -16.12 -7.28 -10.39
N VAL A 56 -15.70 -6.36 -9.49
CA VAL A 56 -14.74 -5.30 -9.82
C VAL A 56 -13.38 -5.91 -10.17
N ALA A 57 -12.98 -7.00 -9.51
CA ALA A 57 -11.75 -7.72 -9.79
C ALA A 57 -11.73 -8.25 -11.24
N VAL A 58 -12.84 -8.85 -11.71
CA VAL A 58 -12.99 -9.32 -13.08
C VAL A 58 -12.89 -8.16 -14.07
N ARG A 59 -13.58 -7.04 -13.81
CA ARG A 59 -13.50 -5.85 -14.68
C ARG A 59 -12.06 -5.33 -14.81
N GLN A 60 -11.33 -5.25 -13.70
CA GLN A 60 -9.93 -4.84 -13.72
C GLN A 60 -9.03 -5.83 -14.46
N TYR A 61 -9.32 -7.12 -14.36
CA TYR A 61 -8.60 -8.15 -15.12
C TYR A 61 -8.84 -8.03 -16.62
N LYS A 62 -10.07 -7.79 -17.05
CA LYS A 62 -10.41 -7.54 -18.46
C LYS A 62 -9.65 -6.34 -19.03
N VAL A 63 -9.51 -5.25 -18.26
CA VAL A 63 -8.70 -4.10 -18.70
C VAL A 63 -7.24 -4.51 -18.94
N PHE A 64 -6.66 -5.33 -18.06
CA PHE A 64 -5.32 -5.87 -18.28
C PHE A 64 -5.24 -6.72 -19.57
N LYS A 65 -6.22 -7.58 -19.83
CA LYS A 65 -6.28 -8.44 -21.02
C LYS A 65 -6.46 -7.66 -22.33
N MET A 66 -6.96 -6.43 -22.30
CA MET A 66 -7.03 -5.56 -23.47
C MET A 66 -5.64 -5.13 -23.98
N ALA A 67 -4.61 -5.26 -23.17
CA ALA A 67 -3.24 -5.00 -23.59
C ALA A 67 -2.75 -6.15 -24.49
N GLY A 68 -2.10 -5.84 -25.61
CA GLY A 68 -1.48 -6.87 -26.47
C GLY A 68 -0.35 -7.62 -25.74
N GLY A 69 0.00 -8.82 -26.24
CA GLY A 69 0.88 -9.78 -25.57
C GLY A 69 2.20 -9.19 -25.04
N LYS A 70 2.92 -8.39 -25.83
CA LYS A 70 4.15 -7.69 -25.41
C LYS A 70 3.92 -6.69 -24.27
N THR A 71 2.83 -5.93 -24.35
CA THR A 71 2.47 -4.96 -23.32
C THR A 71 2.07 -5.66 -22.04
N SER A 72 1.26 -6.69 -22.08
CA SER A 72 0.86 -7.50 -20.94
C SER A 72 2.07 -8.12 -20.25
N LYS A 73 3.03 -8.66 -21.00
CA LYS A 73 4.27 -9.22 -20.48
C LYS A 73 5.11 -8.14 -19.77
N SER A 74 5.24 -6.96 -20.37
CA SER A 74 5.96 -5.82 -19.76
C SER A 74 5.31 -5.38 -18.44
N ILE A 75 3.97 -5.34 -18.39
CA ILE A 75 3.21 -5.03 -17.16
C ILE A 75 3.49 -6.07 -16.08
N LEU A 76 3.44 -7.37 -16.42
CA LEU A 76 3.70 -8.46 -15.47
C LEU A 76 5.12 -8.40 -14.91
N VAL A 77 6.13 -8.24 -15.78
CA VAL A 77 7.54 -8.13 -15.37
C VAL A 77 7.74 -6.91 -14.48
N SER A 78 7.22 -5.74 -14.87
CA SER A 78 7.31 -4.52 -14.07
C SER A 78 6.65 -4.68 -12.70
N THR A 79 5.51 -5.35 -12.65
CA THR A 79 4.79 -5.63 -11.39
C THR A 79 5.59 -6.60 -10.53
N ALA A 80 6.09 -7.70 -11.08
CA ALA A 80 6.89 -8.69 -10.37
C ALA A 80 8.16 -8.07 -9.76
N VAL A 81 8.87 -7.22 -10.52
CA VAL A 81 10.07 -6.53 -10.02
C VAL A 81 9.75 -5.59 -8.86
N ARG A 82 8.65 -4.82 -8.94
CA ARG A 82 8.25 -3.89 -7.88
C ARG A 82 7.78 -4.61 -6.61
N LEU A 83 7.17 -5.77 -6.74
CA LEU A 83 6.68 -6.57 -5.61
C LEU A 83 7.71 -7.60 -5.13
N ALA A 84 8.85 -7.77 -5.83
CA ALA A 84 9.91 -8.73 -5.45
C ALA A 84 10.36 -8.64 -3.98
N PRO A 85 10.44 -7.46 -3.33
CA PRO A 85 10.77 -7.37 -1.91
C PRO A 85 9.86 -8.18 -0.99
N PHE A 86 8.58 -8.36 -1.35
CA PHE A 86 7.63 -9.16 -0.57
C PHE A 86 7.88 -10.69 -0.63
N ASN A 87 8.82 -11.14 -1.47
CA ASN A 87 9.30 -12.52 -1.47
C ASN A 87 10.39 -12.78 -0.42
N LEU A 88 10.98 -11.73 0.16
CA LEU A 88 12.00 -11.89 1.20
C LEU A 88 11.34 -12.42 2.48
N PRO A 89 11.88 -13.50 3.11
CA PRO A 89 11.26 -14.11 4.29
C PRO A 89 11.01 -13.12 5.43
N GLN A 90 11.92 -12.16 5.64
CA GLN A 90 11.80 -11.15 6.69
C GLN A 90 10.63 -10.19 6.44
N ILE A 91 10.45 -9.73 5.19
CA ILE A 91 9.35 -8.85 4.80
C ILE A 91 8.04 -9.59 4.84
N ARG A 92 8.05 -10.82 4.34
CA ARG A 92 6.88 -11.69 4.40
C ARG A 92 6.38 -11.86 5.83
N ALA A 93 7.29 -12.15 6.78
CA ALA A 93 6.93 -12.38 8.17
C ALA A 93 6.26 -11.18 8.86
N ILE A 94 6.54 -9.95 8.42
CA ILE A 94 5.95 -8.73 8.98
C ILE A 94 4.78 -8.16 8.17
N THR A 95 4.42 -8.80 7.04
CA THR A 95 3.35 -8.31 6.15
C THR A 95 2.29 -9.35 5.83
N ASP A 96 2.35 -10.56 6.41
CA ASP A 96 1.39 -11.62 6.16
C ASP A 96 0.15 -11.57 7.06
N HIS A 97 0.19 -10.80 8.14
CA HIS A 97 -0.92 -10.58 9.06
C HIS A 97 -0.87 -9.18 9.70
N ASP A 98 -1.97 -8.74 10.30
CA ASP A 98 -2.05 -7.46 11.01
C ASP A 98 -1.86 -7.66 12.51
N ASP A 99 -0.71 -7.22 13.03
CA ASP A 99 -0.39 -7.22 14.46
C ASP A 99 -0.55 -5.82 15.10
N MET A 100 -0.75 -4.79 14.29
CA MET A 100 -0.66 -3.41 14.79
C MET A 100 -1.99 -2.86 15.26
N ASP A 101 -3.12 -3.37 14.73
CA ASP A 101 -4.46 -2.86 15.02
C ASP A 101 -4.51 -1.32 14.97
N LEU A 102 -4.15 -0.75 13.82
CA LEU A 102 -4.02 0.70 13.63
C LEU A 102 -5.30 1.48 13.95
N TYR A 103 -6.45 0.81 13.90
CA TYR A 103 -7.74 1.41 14.28
C TYR A 103 -7.82 1.81 15.75
N THR A 104 -6.96 1.27 16.60
CA THR A 104 -6.90 1.67 18.03
C THR A 104 -6.13 2.96 18.28
N LEU A 105 -5.34 3.42 17.28
CA LEU A 105 -4.67 4.71 17.35
C LEU A 105 -5.70 5.84 17.34
N GLY A 106 -5.60 6.75 18.32
CA GLY A 106 -6.59 7.84 18.46
C GLY A 106 -7.88 7.46 19.23
N GLU A 107 -8.12 6.18 19.51
CA GLU A 107 -9.24 5.70 20.35
C GLU A 107 -8.83 5.63 21.82
N LYS A 108 -7.61 5.22 22.10
CA LYS A 108 -7.04 5.06 23.44
C LYS A 108 -5.63 5.62 23.51
N LYS A 109 -5.15 5.90 24.73
CA LYS A 109 -3.76 6.30 24.95
C LYS A 109 -2.83 5.13 24.67
N CYS A 110 -2.09 5.20 23.59
CA CYS A 110 -1.09 4.23 23.17
C CYS A 110 0.08 4.92 22.46
N ALA A 111 1.16 4.21 22.22
CA ALA A 111 2.31 4.71 21.48
C ALA A 111 2.76 3.65 20.47
N LEU A 112 2.96 4.06 19.22
CA LEU A 112 3.54 3.26 18.16
C LEU A 112 4.97 3.74 17.92
N TYR A 113 5.96 2.85 18.02
CA TYR A 113 7.36 3.13 17.75
C TYR A 113 7.79 2.43 16.46
N ALA A 114 8.17 3.20 15.44
CA ALA A 114 8.79 2.69 14.23
C ALA A 114 10.30 2.95 14.29
N VAL A 115 11.09 1.90 14.54
CA VAL A 115 12.55 1.98 14.55
C VAL A 115 13.08 1.69 13.15
N ILE A 116 13.76 2.67 12.57
CA ILE A 116 14.24 2.63 11.18
C ILE A 116 15.76 2.69 11.22
N PRO A 117 16.47 1.75 10.53
CA PRO A 117 17.93 1.85 10.37
C PRO A 117 18.30 3.13 9.61
N ASP A 118 19.27 3.88 10.09
CA ASP A 118 19.78 5.10 9.46
C ASP A 118 20.77 4.84 8.33
N ASN A 119 21.38 3.65 8.33
CA ASN A 119 22.44 3.25 7.39
C ASN A 119 21.96 2.32 6.25
N ASP A 120 20.66 1.95 6.22
CA ASP A 120 20.10 1.06 5.20
C ASP A 120 18.72 1.52 4.74
N ASN A 121 18.68 2.04 3.53
CA ASN A 121 17.44 2.54 2.90
C ASN A 121 16.63 1.46 2.18
N THR A 122 17.08 0.20 2.18
CA THR A 122 16.45 -0.90 1.44
C THR A 122 14.97 -1.08 1.80
N TYR A 123 14.62 -0.83 3.05
CA TYR A 123 13.26 -1.05 3.58
C TYR A 123 12.46 0.24 3.78
N ASN A 124 12.95 1.39 3.32
CA ASN A 124 12.22 2.66 3.46
C ASN A 124 10.83 2.65 2.82
N PHE A 125 10.62 1.82 1.79
CA PHE A 125 9.28 1.65 1.21
C PHE A 125 8.25 1.07 2.19
N LEU A 126 8.66 0.19 3.13
CA LEU A 126 7.77 -0.32 4.18
C LEU A 126 7.39 0.77 5.15
N VAL A 127 8.34 1.64 5.50
CA VAL A 127 8.09 2.79 6.37
C VAL A 127 7.12 3.76 5.71
N SER A 128 7.31 4.05 4.42
CA SER A 128 6.38 4.87 3.63
C SER A 128 4.98 4.25 3.57
N LEU A 129 4.90 2.93 3.43
CA LEU A 129 3.64 2.18 3.43
C LEU A 129 2.96 2.28 4.82
N LEU A 130 3.71 2.04 5.90
CA LEU A 130 3.20 2.15 7.28
C LEU A 130 2.63 3.55 7.54
N TYR A 131 3.38 4.61 7.28
CA TYR A 131 2.88 5.97 7.47
C TYR A 131 1.63 6.26 6.65
N SER A 132 1.60 5.81 5.38
CA SER A 132 0.41 5.96 4.52
C SER A 132 -0.81 5.27 5.12
N GLN A 133 -0.65 4.04 5.62
CA GLN A 133 -1.72 3.30 6.29
C GLN A 133 -2.17 3.98 7.59
N VAL A 134 -1.24 4.42 8.43
CA VAL A 134 -1.56 5.12 9.67
C VAL A 134 -2.37 6.39 9.38
N PHE A 135 -1.93 7.25 8.46
CA PHE A 135 -2.68 8.46 8.10
C PHE A 135 -4.06 8.14 7.54
N GLN A 136 -4.15 7.18 6.61
CA GLN A 136 -5.44 6.78 6.03
C GLN A 136 -6.40 6.24 7.08
N THR A 137 -5.92 5.40 8.00
CA THR A 137 -6.73 4.84 9.09
C THR A 137 -7.21 5.93 10.05
N LEU A 138 -6.31 6.81 10.49
CA LEU A 138 -6.67 7.92 11.39
C LEU A 138 -7.67 8.88 10.75
N TYR A 139 -7.50 9.19 9.47
CA TYR A 139 -8.44 10.06 8.74
C TYR A 139 -9.79 9.38 8.58
N TYR A 140 -9.80 8.08 8.24
CA TYR A 140 -11.04 7.31 8.18
C TYR A 140 -11.76 7.29 9.55
N CYS A 141 -11.03 7.00 10.64
CA CYS A 141 -11.60 7.00 11.98
C CYS A 141 -12.17 8.38 12.35
N ALA A 142 -11.40 9.46 12.13
CA ALA A 142 -11.86 10.81 12.40
C ALA A 142 -13.11 11.17 11.60
N ASP A 143 -13.08 10.96 10.29
CA ASP A 143 -14.12 11.45 9.37
C ASP A 143 -15.38 10.57 9.39
N GLN A 144 -15.22 9.23 9.48
CA GLN A 144 -16.34 8.29 9.35
C GLN A 144 -16.89 7.80 10.70
N LEU A 145 -16.04 7.68 11.72
CA LEU A 145 -16.45 7.13 13.01
C LEU A 145 -16.66 8.20 14.08
N HIS A 146 -15.94 9.34 14.03
CA HIS A 146 -15.92 10.36 15.08
C HIS A 146 -16.34 11.76 14.62
N HIS A 147 -17.11 11.88 13.54
CA HIS A 147 -17.70 13.17 13.11
C HIS A 147 -16.67 14.28 12.85
N GLY A 148 -15.46 13.94 12.44
CA GLY A 148 -14.42 14.85 11.97
C GLY A 148 -13.20 15.02 12.89
N ALA A 149 -13.20 14.44 14.11
CA ALA A 149 -12.04 14.53 15.01
C ALA A 149 -11.89 13.29 15.88
N LEU A 150 -10.65 12.81 16.04
CA LEU A 150 -10.34 11.67 16.89
C LEU A 150 -10.62 11.97 18.38
N PRO A 151 -11.10 11.00 19.17
CA PRO A 151 -11.35 11.17 20.60
C PRO A 151 -10.05 11.40 21.41
N CYS A 152 -8.95 10.74 21.04
CA CYS A 152 -7.63 10.99 21.61
C CYS A 152 -6.78 11.75 20.62
N HIS A 153 -6.03 12.76 21.12
CA HIS A 153 -5.06 13.48 20.30
C HIS A 153 -3.93 12.56 19.85
N VAL A 154 -3.64 12.54 18.56
CA VAL A 154 -2.51 11.80 18.00
C VAL A 154 -1.39 12.76 17.63
N HIS A 155 -0.20 12.54 18.16
CA HIS A 155 0.98 13.35 17.87
C HIS A 155 2.05 12.52 17.18
N PHE A 156 2.39 12.89 15.95
CA PHE A 156 3.50 12.29 15.21
C PHE A 156 4.81 12.98 15.61
N ILE A 157 5.81 12.19 15.96
CA ILE A 157 7.20 12.65 16.12
C ILE A 157 8.00 12.00 15.00
N LEU A 158 8.30 12.79 13.96
CA LEU A 158 8.99 12.34 12.77
C LEU A 158 10.47 12.76 12.88
N ASP A 159 11.26 11.91 13.52
CA ASP A 159 12.70 12.13 13.62
C ASP A 159 13.37 11.78 12.29
N GLU A 160 14.29 12.65 11.85
CA GLU A 160 14.94 12.53 10.53
C GLU A 160 13.97 12.33 9.36
N ALA A 161 12.83 13.03 9.37
CA ALA A 161 11.78 12.92 8.36
C ALA A 161 12.26 12.88 6.88
N PRO A 162 13.33 13.61 6.49
CA PRO A 162 13.85 13.53 5.13
C PRO A 162 14.49 12.19 4.75
N SER A 163 14.88 11.35 5.71
CA SER A 163 15.47 10.04 5.44
C SER A 163 14.43 9.06 4.85
N VAL A 164 13.15 9.31 5.09
CA VAL A 164 12.04 8.53 4.55
C VAL A 164 11.18 9.40 3.62
N ASN A 165 11.04 8.96 2.38
CA ASN A 165 10.15 9.63 1.44
C ASN A 165 8.69 9.36 1.81
N LEU A 166 7.98 10.38 2.32
CA LEU A 166 6.56 10.37 2.64
C LEU A 166 5.79 11.25 1.65
N PRO A 167 5.41 10.74 0.47
CA PRO A 167 4.90 11.57 -0.64
C PRO A 167 3.65 12.38 -0.30
N GLY A 168 2.84 11.88 0.64
CA GLY A 168 1.61 12.54 1.09
C GLY A 168 1.81 13.57 2.19
N LEU A 169 2.99 13.64 2.82
CA LEU A 169 3.21 14.39 4.06
C LEU A 169 2.78 15.87 3.99
N PRO A 170 3.09 16.66 2.95
CA PRO A 170 2.65 18.05 2.88
C PRO A 170 1.12 18.21 2.94
N ARG A 171 0.39 17.31 2.29
CA ARG A 171 -1.08 17.30 2.31
C ARG A 171 -1.63 16.92 3.68
N GLU A 172 -1.04 15.89 4.31
CA GLU A 172 -1.41 15.46 5.66
C GLU A 172 -1.16 16.58 6.68
N LEU A 173 0.00 17.22 6.64
CA LEU A 173 0.34 18.36 7.51
C LEU A 173 -0.69 19.50 7.39
N ALA A 174 -1.15 19.80 6.18
CA ALA A 174 -2.13 20.85 5.93
C ALA A 174 -3.54 20.53 6.48
N THR A 175 -3.89 19.25 6.61
CA THR A 175 -5.27 18.82 6.90
C THR A 175 -5.46 18.09 8.25
N MET A 176 -4.38 17.69 8.92
CA MET A 176 -4.43 16.86 10.12
C MET A 176 -5.01 17.58 11.35
N ARG A 177 -4.83 18.91 11.45
CA ARG A 177 -5.21 19.70 12.63
C ARG A 177 -6.70 19.58 12.97
N SER A 178 -7.57 19.66 11.97
CA SER A 178 -9.03 19.54 12.17
C SER A 178 -9.45 18.19 12.73
N ARG A 179 -8.63 17.15 12.56
CA ARG A 179 -8.88 15.76 12.97
C ARG A 179 -8.28 15.40 14.33
N ASN A 180 -7.84 16.40 15.10
CA ASN A 180 -7.15 16.21 16.39
C ASN A 180 -5.81 15.48 16.22
N ILE A 181 -5.09 15.74 15.12
CA ILE A 181 -3.78 15.18 14.80
C ILE A 181 -2.77 16.32 14.68
N SER A 182 -1.57 16.11 15.16
CA SER A 182 -0.44 17.06 15.02
C SER A 182 0.88 16.33 14.72
N SER A 183 1.89 17.07 14.28
CA SER A 183 3.21 16.53 13.97
C SER A 183 4.32 17.46 14.47
N SER A 184 5.39 16.86 14.97
CA SER A 184 6.70 17.48 15.16
C SER A 184 7.68 16.81 14.19
N THR A 185 8.06 17.55 13.16
CA THR A 185 8.98 17.06 12.12
C THR A 185 10.37 17.60 12.44
N ILE A 186 11.32 16.70 12.72
CA ILE A 186 12.70 17.02 13.01
C ILE A 186 13.53 16.84 11.75
N ILE A 187 14.26 17.88 11.38
CA ILE A 187 15.07 17.94 10.18
C ILE A 187 16.46 18.47 10.50
N GLN A 188 17.47 17.92 9.88
CA GLN A 188 18.85 18.37 10.04
C GLN A 188 19.20 19.53 9.09
N ASN A 189 18.62 19.52 7.88
CA ASN A 189 18.93 20.50 6.84
C ASN A 189 17.70 20.79 5.95
N MET A 190 17.38 22.07 5.79
CA MET A 190 16.31 22.53 4.90
C MET A 190 16.53 22.17 3.43
N ALA A 191 17.78 21.99 2.98
CA ALA A 191 18.06 21.59 1.61
C ALA A 191 17.47 20.20 1.29
N GLN A 192 17.45 19.27 2.24
CA GLN A 192 16.86 17.95 2.07
C GLN A 192 15.34 18.01 1.85
N ILE A 193 14.65 18.86 2.59
CA ILE A 193 13.20 19.09 2.42
C ILE A 193 12.90 19.68 1.03
N LYS A 194 13.69 20.68 0.60
CA LYS A 194 13.54 21.29 -0.74
C LYS A 194 13.75 20.27 -1.86
N GLU A 195 14.71 19.37 -1.71
CA GLU A 195 14.99 18.32 -2.68
C GLU A 195 13.83 17.30 -2.76
N LEU A 196 13.29 16.86 -1.62
CA LEU A 196 12.23 15.86 -1.54
C LEU A 196 10.88 16.39 -2.02
N TYR A 197 10.50 17.59 -1.55
CA TYR A 197 9.15 18.13 -1.75
C TYR A 197 9.08 19.26 -2.78
N LYS A 198 10.24 19.64 -3.37
CA LYS A 198 10.33 20.66 -4.44
C LYS A 198 9.45 21.88 -4.14
N ASP A 199 8.41 22.10 -4.95
CA ASP A 199 7.53 23.28 -4.86
C ASP A 199 6.56 23.23 -3.65
N SER A 200 6.41 22.11 -2.97
CA SER A 200 5.49 21.95 -1.82
C SER A 200 6.17 22.00 -0.45
N TRP A 201 7.45 22.35 -0.38
CA TRP A 201 8.20 22.42 0.88
C TRP A 201 7.82 23.62 1.78
N GLU A 202 7.20 24.67 1.21
CA GLU A 202 6.76 25.87 1.93
C GLU A 202 5.37 25.75 2.55
N THR A 203 4.63 24.66 2.25
CA THR A 203 3.26 24.43 2.74
C THR A 203 3.28 23.84 4.12
#